data_448834e978019fea4d6d21e88199b7d6
#
_entry.id   448834e978019fea4d6d21e88199b7d6
#
_cell.length_a   1.000
_cell.length_b   1.000
_cell.length_c   1.000
_cell.angle_alpha   90.00
_cell.angle_beta   90.00
_cell.angle_gamma   90.00
#
_symmetry.space_group_name_H-M   'P 1'
#
loop_
_entity.id
_entity.type
_entity.pdbx_description
1 polymer ?
#
loop_
_entity_poly.entity_id
_entity_poly.type
_entity_poly.pdbx_seq_one_letter_code
_entity_poly.pdbx_strand_id
1 'polypeptide(L)'
;MAVLGPALVTESGSTQQSYWKKPTLINTILSIYHLDLLNYKKNYRNEIEDKTILVDSISGGAFFVQRDVFHNLNGYHPNLFWMEDIDFCTKVRKLNNKIIFYPKTKIIHYGGKSSEKDLHIAISNQLLSKIKYFKLHHSGIETIILTVAILFIALIKSILFLIILPFGSNYRKKMIGYLSVIKGILTNIH
;
A
#
# COMPACT_ATOMS: atom_id res chain seq x y z
N MET A 1 19.81 13.35 2.92
CA MET A 1 18.46 12.96 3.40
C MET A 1 17.46 13.64 2.50
N ALA A 2 16.51 12.93 1.95
CA ALA A 2 15.52 13.53 1.05
C ALA A 2 14.08 13.41 1.57
N VAL A 3 13.79 12.37 2.36
CA VAL A 3 12.46 12.11 2.93
C VAL A 3 12.59 11.80 4.42
N LEU A 4 11.64 12.31 5.20
CA LEU A 4 11.50 12.04 6.62
C LEU A 4 10.02 11.80 6.95
N GLY A 5 9.74 10.78 7.77
CA GLY A 5 8.40 10.50 8.29
C GLY A 5 8.39 10.34 9.80
N PRO A 6 7.41 10.93 10.48
CA PRO A 6 7.20 10.78 11.92
C PRO A 6 6.48 9.48 12.25
N ALA A 7 6.32 9.18 13.53
CA ALA A 7 5.45 8.11 13.99
C ALA A 7 3.97 8.51 13.85
N LEU A 8 3.19 7.66 13.21
CA LEU A 8 1.74 7.80 13.15
C LEU A 8 1.11 7.10 14.37
N VAL A 9 0.15 7.76 14.99
CA VAL A 9 -0.58 7.24 16.14
C VAL A 9 -2.08 7.45 15.95
N THR A 10 -2.88 6.63 16.63
CA THR A 10 -4.33 6.84 16.74
C THR A 10 -4.63 7.96 17.75
N GLU A 11 -5.88 8.41 17.84
CA GLU A 11 -6.34 9.31 18.90
C GLU A 11 -6.09 8.75 20.31
N SER A 12 -6.14 7.42 20.47
CA SER A 12 -5.83 6.75 21.74
C SER A 12 -4.32 6.64 22.04
N GLY A 13 -3.46 7.17 21.16
CA GLY A 13 -2.00 7.08 21.28
C GLY A 13 -1.39 5.74 20.83
N SER A 14 -2.20 4.80 20.37
CA SER A 14 -1.70 3.52 19.83
C SER A 14 -0.93 3.75 18.52
N THR A 15 0.20 3.08 18.37
CA THR A 15 1.05 3.21 17.19
C THR A 15 0.40 2.63 15.94
N GLN A 16 0.57 3.33 14.81
CA GLN A 16 0.17 2.87 13.48
C GLN A 16 1.41 2.61 12.63
N GLN A 17 1.23 1.82 11.58
CA GLN A 17 2.29 1.58 10.63
C GLN A 17 2.68 2.88 9.92
N SER A 18 3.93 3.30 10.13
CA SER A 18 4.45 4.59 9.69
C SER A 18 5.46 4.47 8.56
N TYR A 19 5.98 3.26 8.31
CA TYR A 19 6.95 2.97 7.25
C TYR A 19 6.79 1.56 6.72
N TRP A 20 7.35 1.32 5.52
CA TRP A 20 7.21 0.06 4.79
C TRP A 20 8.56 -0.41 4.29
N LYS A 21 8.71 -1.71 4.15
CA LYS A 21 9.80 -2.30 3.36
C LYS A 21 9.48 -2.21 1.87
N LYS A 22 10.53 -2.24 1.04
CA LYS A 22 10.40 -2.33 -0.42
C LYS A 22 9.51 -3.52 -0.77
N PRO A 23 8.44 -3.34 -1.58
CA PRO A 23 7.64 -4.45 -2.06
C PRO A 23 8.49 -5.41 -2.90
N THR A 24 8.45 -6.69 -2.53
CA THR A 24 8.95 -7.81 -3.34
C THR A 24 7.75 -8.65 -3.78
N LEU A 25 7.92 -9.45 -4.86
CA LEU A 25 6.86 -10.30 -5.35
C LEU A 25 6.28 -11.19 -4.24
N ILE A 26 7.15 -11.88 -3.51
CA ILE A 26 6.75 -12.81 -2.44
C ILE A 26 5.99 -12.08 -1.34
N ASN A 27 6.56 -10.98 -0.80
CA ASN A 27 5.91 -10.24 0.29
C ASN A 27 4.57 -9.63 -0.15
N THR A 28 4.48 -9.19 -1.39
CA THR A 28 3.23 -8.63 -1.93
C THR A 28 2.16 -9.69 -2.08
N ILE A 29 2.50 -10.88 -2.60
CA ILE A 29 1.58 -12.02 -2.70
C ILE A 29 1.13 -12.46 -1.30
N LEU A 30 2.04 -12.65 -0.35
CA LEU A 30 1.68 -13.03 1.01
C LEU A 30 0.72 -12.02 1.65
N SER A 31 0.97 -10.71 1.44
CA SER A 31 0.08 -9.65 1.92
C SER A 31 -1.32 -9.71 1.34
N ILE A 32 -1.46 -9.97 0.03
CA ILE A 32 -2.75 -10.06 -0.65
C ILE A 32 -3.59 -11.22 -0.12
N TYR A 33 -2.94 -12.34 0.22
CA TYR A 33 -3.59 -13.52 0.77
C TYR A 33 -3.72 -13.50 2.30
N HIS A 34 -3.29 -12.41 2.97
CA HIS A 34 -3.25 -12.28 4.43
C HIS A 34 -2.41 -13.36 5.13
N LEU A 35 -1.43 -13.92 4.41
CA LEU A 35 -0.50 -14.92 4.93
C LEU A 35 0.73 -14.27 5.60
N ASP A 36 0.87 -12.96 5.48
CA ASP A 36 1.88 -12.15 6.10
C ASP A 36 1.70 -12.00 7.63
N LEU A 37 0.53 -12.37 8.16
CA LEU A 37 0.26 -12.37 9.60
C LEU A 37 1.29 -13.17 10.41
N LEU A 38 1.90 -14.20 9.82
CA LEU A 38 2.94 -15.02 10.45
C LEU A 38 4.31 -14.31 10.46
N ASN A 39 4.62 -13.49 9.45
CA ASN A 39 5.88 -12.74 9.31
C ASN A 39 5.74 -11.25 9.63
N TYR A 40 4.55 -10.70 9.50
CA TYR A 40 4.27 -9.27 9.62
C TYR A 40 4.50 -8.76 11.05
N LYS A 41 4.02 -9.47 12.06
CA LYS A 41 4.26 -9.12 13.47
C LYS A 41 5.74 -9.12 13.85
N LYS A 42 6.57 -9.90 13.18
CA LYS A 42 8.00 -10.01 13.47
C LYS A 42 8.84 -8.89 12.81
N ASN A 43 8.37 -8.38 11.66
CA ASN A 43 9.10 -7.37 10.88
C ASN A 43 8.64 -5.92 11.10
N TYR A 44 7.47 -5.73 11.72
CA TYR A 44 6.82 -4.43 11.93
C TYR A 44 6.23 -4.29 13.33
N ARG A 45 6.67 -5.13 14.29
CA ARG A 45 6.40 -4.80 15.67
C ARG A 45 7.01 -3.44 15.92
N ASN A 46 6.12 -2.52 16.08
CA ASN A 46 6.30 -1.15 16.53
C ASN A 46 6.82 -1.12 17.98
N GLU A 47 7.93 -1.78 18.26
CA GLU A 47 8.82 -1.23 19.22
C GLU A 47 9.32 0.02 18.51
N ILE A 48 8.61 1.13 18.73
CA ILE A 48 9.15 2.44 18.45
C ILE A 48 10.33 2.54 19.40
N GLU A 49 11.44 1.93 19.00
CA GLU A 49 12.72 2.33 19.55
C GLU A 49 12.77 3.83 19.30
N ASP A 50 13.06 4.64 20.30
CA ASP A 50 13.26 6.09 20.17
C ASP A 50 14.43 6.44 19.21
N LYS A 51 14.76 5.52 18.34
CA LYS A 51 15.89 5.62 17.40
C LYS A 51 15.41 5.96 16.01
N THR A 52 16.02 6.98 15.48
CA THR A 52 15.93 7.32 14.06
C THR A 52 16.55 6.20 13.23
N ILE A 53 15.80 5.67 12.25
CA ILE A 53 16.25 4.56 11.40
C ILE A 53 16.10 4.89 9.92
N LEU A 54 16.94 4.25 9.10
CA LEU A 54 16.77 4.24 7.64
C LEU A 54 15.71 3.20 7.28
N VAL A 55 14.80 3.62 6.40
CA VAL A 55 13.67 2.78 5.95
C VAL A 55 13.53 2.82 4.42
N ASP A 56 12.77 1.88 3.87
CA ASP A 56 12.55 1.83 2.43
C ASP A 56 11.49 2.82 1.95
N SER A 57 10.48 3.08 2.75
CA SER A 57 9.42 4.06 2.46
C SER A 57 8.72 4.52 3.73
N ILE A 58 8.13 5.72 3.66
CA ILE A 58 7.32 6.34 4.71
C ILE A 58 5.87 6.37 4.26
N SER A 59 4.95 6.24 5.21
CA SER A 59 3.51 6.36 4.97
C SER A 59 3.12 7.77 4.53
N GLY A 60 2.27 7.85 3.50
CA GLY A 60 1.68 9.10 3.02
C GLY A 60 0.81 9.84 4.04
N GLY A 61 0.52 9.22 5.19
CA GLY A 61 -0.20 9.88 6.30
C GLY A 61 0.55 11.06 6.92
N ALA A 62 1.90 11.07 6.86
CA ALA A 62 2.74 12.22 7.18
C ALA A 62 4.10 12.08 6.48
N PHE A 63 4.39 12.99 5.55
CA PHE A 63 5.47 12.87 4.61
C PHE A 63 6.19 14.21 4.43
N PHE A 64 7.41 14.31 4.90
CA PHE A 64 8.27 15.47 4.70
C PHE A 64 9.31 15.15 3.63
N VAL A 65 9.40 16.01 2.63
CA VAL A 65 10.33 15.82 1.52
C VAL A 65 11.03 17.14 1.18
N GLN A 66 12.29 17.08 0.79
CA GLN A 66 13.01 18.23 0.25
C GLN A 66 12.33 18.69 -1.05
N ARG A 67 12.04 19.99 -1.13
CA ARG A 67 11.33 20.59 -2.25
C ARG A 67 11.94 20.25 -3.60
N ASP A 68 13.26 20.38 -3.73
CA ASP A 68 13.96 20.13 -4.99
C ASP A 68 13.87 18.66 -5.40
N VAL A 69 13.92 17.72 -4.44
CA VAL A 69 13.75 16.30 -4.71
C VAL A 69 12.33 15.99 -5.20
N PHE A 70 11.32 16.63 -4.59
CA PHE A 70 9.93 16.48 -5.01
C PHE A 70 9.72 16.98 -6.44
N HIS A 71 10.23 18.17 -6.76
CA HIS A 71 10.12 18.74 -8.10
C HIS A 71 10.89 17.96 -9.15
N ASN A 72 12.13 17.56 -8.86
CA ASN A 72 12.97 16.79 -9.79
C ASN A 72 12.38 15.41 -10.12
N LEU A 73 11.57 14.83 -9.23
CA LEU A 73 10.86 13.57 -9.45
C LEU A 73 9.45 13.76 -10.01
N ASN A 74 9.03 15.00 -10.32
CA ASN A 74 7.68 15.36 -10.78
C ASN A 74 6.56 14.92 -9.80
N GLY A 75 6.87 14.95 -8.49
CA GLY A 75 5.91 14.62 -7.44
C GLY A 75 5.45 13.15 -7.45
N TYR A 76 4.23 12.95 -6.99
CA TYR A 76 3.58 11.64 -6.99
C TYR A 76 3.13 11.23 -8.39
N HIS A 77 3.15 9.94 -8.67
CA HIS A 77 2.66 9.39 -9.94
C HIS A 77 1.12 9.54 -10.03
N PRO A 78 0.59 10.26 -11.04
CA PRO A 78 -0.83 10.65 -11.08
C PRO A 78 -1.80 9.46 -11.15
N ASN A 79 -1.37 8.32 -11.69
CA ASN A 79 -2.19 7.13 -11.85
C ASN A 79 -2.01 6.09 -10.72
N LEU A 80 -1.24 6.42 -9.68
CA LEU A 80 -1.13 5.60 -8.48
C LEU A 80 -1.93 6.26 -7.36
N PHE A 81 -2.99 5.59 -6.97
CA PHE A 81 -3.75 5.93 -5.78
C PHE A 81 -3.63 4.75 -4.80
N TRP A 82 -2.92 4.86 -3.72
CA TRP A 82 -2.62 3.85 -2.70
C TRP A 82 -1.16 3.35 -2.63
N MET A 83 -0.34 3.57 -3.60
CA MET A 83 1.09 3.24 -3.57
C MET A 83 1.95 4.41 -4.02
N GLU A 84 1.39 5.61 -4.02
CA GLU A 84 2.06 6.85 -4.45
C GLU A 84 3.25 7.21 -3.57
N ASP A 85 3.13 6.98 -2.27
CA ASP A 85 4.19 7.17 -1.28
C ASP A 85 5.33 6.15 -1.44
N ILE A 86 4.99 4.89 -1.67
CA ILE A 86 5.96 3.81 -1.91
C ILE A 86 6.66 4.00 -3.26
N ASP A 87 5.93 4.39 -4.31
CA ASP A 87 6.49 4.73 -5.63
C ASP A 87 7.49 5.88 -5.51
N PHE A 88 7.07 6.98 -4.87
CA PHE A 88 7.93 8.13 -4.67
C PHE A 88 9.20 7.77 -3.90
N CYS A 89 9.08 7.05 -2.79
CA CYS A 89 10.21 6.57 -2.01
C CYS A 89 11.13 5.65 -2.83
N THR A 90 10.56 4.83 -3.71
CA THR A 90 11.36 3.99 -4.61
C THR A 90 12.17 4.83 -5.60
N LYS A 91 11.60 5.90 -6.16
CA LYS A 91 12.32 6.85 -7.02
C LYS A 91 13.42 7.59 -6.25
N VAL A 92 13.13 8.05 -5.03
CA VAL A 92 14.11 8.70 -4.14
C VAL A 92 15.31 7.80 -3.87
N ARG A 93 15.09 6.50 -3.59
CA ARG A 93 16.18 5.53 -3.36
C ARG A 93 16.99 5.24 -4.62
N LYS A 94 16.36 5.23 -5.80
CA LYS A 94 17.08 5.08 -7.09
C LYS A 94 18.07 6.23 -7.34
N LEU A 95 17.85 7.39 -6.73
CA LEU A 95 18.78 8.52 -6.73
C LEU A 95 19.80 8.46 -5.57
N ASN A 96 19.96 7.31 -4.91
CA ASN A 96 20.83 7.12 -3.76
C ASN A 96 20.53 8.06 -2.57
N ASN A 97 19.32 8.59 -2.49
CA ASN A 97 18.88 9.43 -1.39
C ASN A 97 18.35 8.57 -0.22
N LYS A 98 18.52 9.12 0.99
CA LYS A 98 18.11 8.44 2.23
C LYS A 98 16.70 8.83 2.64
N ILE A 99 15.95 7.84 3.12
CA ILE A 99 14.61 7.96 3.70
C ILE A 99 14.73 7.62 5.18
N ILE A 100 14.22 8.49 6.04
CA ILE A 100 14.39 8.40 7.48
C ILE A 100 13.03 8.33 8.16
N PHE A 101 12.86 7.36 9.04
CA PHE A 101 11.80 7.34 10.04
C PHE A 101 12.30 7.99 11.33
N TYR A 102 11.53 8.99 11.82
CA TYR A 102 11.85 9.79 13.00
C TYR A 102 10.76 9.63 14.08
N PRO A 103 10.90 8.69 15.01
CA PRO A 103 9.85 8.31 15.97
C PRO A 103 9.59 9.33 17.07
N LYS A 104 10.52 10.27 17.32
CA LYS A 104 10.37 11.28 18.39
C LYS A 104 9.24 12.27 18.14
N THR A 105 8.82 12.46 16.88
CA THR A 105 7.64 13.24 16.52
C THR A 105 6.50 12.29 16.24
N LYS A 106 5.34 12.54 16.86
CA LYS A 106 4.11 11.75 16.68
C LYS A 106 3.03 12.61 16.03
N ILE A 107 2.32 12.03 15.07
CA ILE A 107 1.20 12.69 14.38
C ILE A 107 -0.03 11.78 14.50
N ILE A 108 -1.16 12.37 14.92
CA ILE A 108 -2.44 11.65 14.97
C ILE A 108 -2.92 11.47 13.53
N HIS A 109 -3.12 10.20 13.15
CA HIS A 109 -3.58 9.84 11.82
C HIS A 109 -4.90 9.06 11.92
N TYR A 110 -5.93 9.61 11.29
CA TYR A 110 -7.28 9.03 11.27
C TYR A 110 -7.43 7.98 10.16
N GLY A 111 -6.49 7.02 10.11
CA GLY A 111 -6.41 6.03 9.04
C GLY A 111 -7.73 5.35 8.70
N GLY A 112 -7.98 5.16 7.41
CA GLY A 112 -9.11 4.37 6.92
C GLY A 112 -10.44 5.10 6.78
N LYS A 113 -10.65 6.27 7.40
CA LYS A 113 -11.94 6.98 7.36
C LYS A 113 -12.40 7.34 5.94
N SER A 114 -11.47 7.67 5.06
CA SER A 114 -11.79 7.97 3.64
C SER A 114 -12.21 6.73 2.86
N SER A 115 -11.74 5.55 3.23
CA SER A 115 -12.01 4.28 2.54
C SER A 115 -13.25 3.54 3.05
N GLU A 116 -13.75 3.87 4.23
CA GLU A 116 -14.94 3.21 4.82
C GLU A 116 -16.21 3.49 4.01
N LYS A 117 -16.39 4.72 3.52
CA LYS A 117 -17.55 5.09 2.72
C LYS A 117 -17.57 4.37 1.37
N ASP A 118 -16.41 4.30 0.71
CA ASP A 118 -16.23 3.78 -0.64
C ASP A 118 -15.34 2.52 -0.68
N LEU A 119 -15.69 1.56 0.16
CA LEU A 119 -14.93 0.32 0.34
C LEU A 119 -14.61 -0.41 -0.97
N HIS A 120 -15.55 -0.40 -1.95
CA HIS A 120 -15.35 -1.03 -3.25
C HIS A 120 -14.27 -0.32 -4.07
N ILE A 121 -14.21 1.02 -4.02
CA ILE A 121 -13.16 1.81 -4.66
C ILE A 121 -11.80 1.57 -3.98
N ALA A 122 -11.80 1.53 -2.64
CA ALA A 122 -10.59 1.26 -1.87
C ALA A 122 -9.98 -0.10 -2.23
N ILE A 123 -10.79 -1.17 -2.28
CA ILE A 123 -10.33 -2.52 -2.66
C ILE A 123 -9.75 -2.53 -4.07
N SER A 124 -10.46 -1.95 -5.04
CA SER A 124 -10.00 -1.94 -6.43
C SER A 124 -8.71 -1.13 -6.60
N ASN A 125 -8.64 0.06 -6.03
CA ASN A 125 -7.44 0.90 -6.10
C ASN A 125 -6.24 0.24 -5.43
N GLN A 126 -6.43 -0.36 -4.26
CA GLN A 126 -5.35 -1.04 -3.53
C GLN A 126 -4.72 -2.18 -4.35
N LEU A 127 -5.54 -3.02 -5.00
CA LEU A 127 -5.04 -4.17 -5.75
C LEU A 127 -4.50 -3.76 -7.13
N LEU A 128 -5.19 -2.87 -7.85
CA LEU A 128 -4.74 -2.40 -9.16
C LEU A 128 -3.47 -1.53 -9.06
N SER A 129 -3.31 -0.74 -8.00
CA SER A 129 -2.09 0.04 -7.78
C SER A 129 -0.86 -0.85 -7.52
N LYS A 130 -1.03 -2.03 -6.90
CA LYS A 130 0.07 -3.00 -6.78
C LYS A 130 0.55 -3.47 -8.16
N ILE A 131 -0.36 -3.78 -9.09
CA ILE A 131 0.00 -4.17 -10.46
C ILE A 131 0.71 -3.02 -11.17
N LYS A 132 0.18 -1.79 -11.06
CA LYS A 132 0.78 -0.59 -11.68
C LYS A 132 2.18 -0.33 -11.12
N TYR A 133 2.37 -0.43 -9.81
CA TYR A 133 3.67 -0.29 -9.17
C TYR A 133 4.68 -1.33 -9.70
N PHE A 134 4.26 -2.58 -9.85
CA PHE A 134 5.12 -3.63 -10.41
C PHE A 134 5.46 -3.38 -11.88
N LYS A 135 4.53 -2.89 -12.68
CA LYS A 135 4.80 -2.45 -14.07
C LYS A 135 5.89 -1.36 -14.13
N LEU A 136 5.97 -0.49 -13.13
CA LEU A 136 6.93 0.62 -13.08
C LEU A 136 8.31 0.23 -12.52
N HIS A 137 8.37 -0.77 -11.63
CA HIS A 137 9.57 -1.01 -10.82
C HIS A 137 10.10 -2.44 -10.84
N HIS A 138 9.38 -3.38 -11.43
CA HIS A 138 9.72 -4.80 -11.46
C HIS A 138 9.78 -5.35 -12.88
N SER A 139 10.22 -6.60 -13.02
CA SER A 139 10.25 -7.28 -14.32
C SER A 139 8.84 -7.60 -14.84
N GLY A 140 8.72 -7.76 -16.17
CA GLY A 140 7.46 -8.17 -16.78
C GLY A 140 6.94 -9.50 -16.23
N ILE A 141 7.83 -10.46 -15.97
CA ILE A 141 7.49 -11.77 -15.40
C ILE A 141 6.92 -11.63 -14.00
N GLU A 142 7.55 -10.85 -13.11
CA GLU A 142 7.04 -10.60 -11.77
C GLU A 142 5.67 -9.91 -11.80
N THR A 143 5.48 -8.98 -12.74
CA THR A 143 4.22 -8.27 -12.94
C THR A 143 3.11 -9.24 -13.39
N ILE A 144 3.41 -10.16 -14.31
CA ILE A 144 2.46 -11.17 -14.77
C ILE A 144 2.06 -12.11 -13.61
N ILE A 145 3.04 -12.63 -12.87
CA ILE A 145 2.80 -13.53 -11.72
C ILE A 145 1.91 -12.82 -10.69
N LEU A 146 2.22 -11.57 -10.35
CA LEU A 146 1.42 -10.79 -9.41
C LEU A 146 -0.01 -10.57 -9.95
N THR A 147 -0.15 -10.24 -11.23
CA THR A 147 -1.46 -10.01 -11.86
C THR A 147 -2.32 -11.26 -11.81
N VAL A 148 -1.75 -12.43 -12.12
CA VAL A 148 -2.44 -13.72 -12.02
C VAL A 148 -2.85 -14.01 -10.58
N ALA A 149 -1.96 -13.78 -9.61
CA ALA A 149 -2.26 -13.98 -8.18
C ALA A 149 -3.40 -13.05 -7.71
N ILE A 150 -3.40 -11.77 -8.13
CA ILE A 150 -4.47 -10.83 -7.81
C ILE A 150 -5.79 -11.24 -8.48
N LEU A 151 -5.76 -11.66 -9.75
CA LEU A 151 -6.95 -12.13 -10.44
C LEU A 151 -7.56 -13.35 -9.74
N PHE A 152 -6.73 -14.30 -9.35
CA PHE A 152 -7.17 -15.51 -8.66
C PHE A 152 -7.86 -15.20 -7.32
N ILE A 153 -7.24 -14.37 -6.47
CA ILE A 153 -7.86 -13.99 -5.20
C ILE A 153 -9.11 -13.13 -5.41
N ALA A 154 -9.16 -12.29 -6.44
CA ALA A 154 -10.32 -11.47 -6.75
C ALA A 154 -11.52 -12.36 -7.18
N LEU A 155 -11.28 -13.40 -7.98
CA LEU A 155 -12.32 -14.39 -8.35
C LEU A 155 -12.84 -15.13 -7.12
N ILE A 156 -11.96 -15.70 -6.29
CA ILE A 156 -12.35 -16.40 -5.07
C ILE A 156 -13.15 -15.49 -4.14
N LYS A 157 -12.66 -14.28 -3.87
CA LYS A 157 -13.35 -13.33 -2.98
C LYS A 157 -14.69 -12.87 -3.56
N SER A 158 -14.81 -12.70 -4.88
CA SER A 158 -16.08 -12.34 -5.52
C SER A 158 -17.13 -13.44 -5.30
N ILE A 159 -16.77 -14.70 -5.51
CA ILE A 159 -17.65 -15.84 -5.28
C ILE A 159 -18.02 -15.96 -3.81
N LEU A 160 -17.04 -15.89 -2.92
CA LEU A 160 -17.28 -15.92 -1.47
C LEU A 160 -18.27 -14.85 -1.02
N PHE A 161 -18.04 -13.59 -1.43
CA PHE A 161 -18.94 -12.50 -1.06
C PHE A 161 -20.30 -12.54 -1.74
N LEU A 162 -20.43 -13.22 -2.88
CA LEU A 162 -21.73 -13.52 -3.48
C LEU A 162 -22.53 -14.50 -2.61
N ILE A 163 -21.88 -15.55 -2.10
CA ILE A 163 -22.52 -16.56 -1.23
C ILE A 163 -23.00 -15.95 0.09
N ILE A 164 -22.18 -15.10 0.71
CA ILE A 164 -22.51 -14.48 2.01
C ILE A 164 -23.24 -13.15 1.89
N LEU A 165 -23.62 -12.74 0.67
CA LEU A 165 -24.34 -11.49 0.40
C LEU A 165 -25.59 -11.26 1.27
N PRO A 166 -26.44 -12.29 1.56
CA PRO A 166 -27.62 -12.11 2.38
C PRO A 166 -27.36 -11.68 3.82
N PHE A 167 -26.14 -11.87 4.31
CA PHE A 167 -25.77 -11.63 5.71
C PHE A 167 -25.31 -10.20 6.01
N GLY A 168 -25.24 -9.28 5.02
CA GLY A 168 -24.94 -7.88 5.27
C GLY A 168 -24.55 -7.04 4.07
N SER A 169 -24.91 -5.77 4.11
CA SER A 169 -24.68 -4.81 3.02
C SER A 169 -23.19 -4.55 2.70
N ASN A 170 -22.31 -4.69 3.67
CA ASN A 170 -20.87 -4.54 3.48
C ASN A 170 -20.28 -5.62 2.54
N TYR A 171 -20.89 -6.81 2.49
CA TYR A 171 -20.44 -7.88 1.59
C TYR A 171 -20.69 -7.52 0.12
N ARG A 172 -21.80 -6.82 -0.17
CA ARG A 172 -22.07 -6.29 -1.51
C ARG A 172 -20.99 -5.32 -1.98
N LYS A 173 -20.58 -4.38 -1.12
CA LYS A 173 -19.50 -3.43 -1.44
C LYS A 173 -18.18 -4.16 -1.70
N LYS A 174 -17.84 -5.17 -0.88
CA LYS A 174 -16.63 -5.98 -1.08
C LYS A 174 -16.68 -6.76 -2.39
N MET A 175 -17.79 -7.42 -2.69
CA MET A 175 -17.99 -8.13 -3.96
C MET A 175 -17.77 -7.21 -5.16
N ILE A 176 -18.44 -6.03 -5.17
CA ILE A 176 -18.29 -5.04 -6.24
C ILE A 176 -16.84 -4.61 -6.38
N GLY A 177 -16.12 -4.40 -5.28
CA GLY A 177 -14.70 -4.05 -5.27
C GLY A 177 -13.83 -5.09 -6.00
N TYR A 178 -14.01 -6.38 -5.69
CA TYR A 178 -13.27 -7.45 -6.35
C TYR A 178 -13.67 -7.65 -7.83
N LEU A 179 -14.96 -7.50 -8.17
CA LEU A 179 -15.40 -7.49 -9.57
C LEU A 179 -14.78 -6.32 -10.35
N SER A 180 -14.64 -5.15 -9.72
CA SER A 180 -13.96 -4.00 -10.32
C SER A 180 -12.47 -4.26 -10.55
N VAL A 181 -11.81 -5.04 -9.68
CA VAL A 181 -10.43 -5.50 -9.91
C VAL A 181 -10.35 -6.38 -11.15
N ILE A 182 -11.24 -7.39 -11.27
CA ILE A 182 -11.28 -8.29 -12.43
C ILE A 182 -11.50 -7.47 -13.72
N LYS A 183 -12.49 -6.59 -13.73
CA LYS A 183 -12.76 -5.69 -14.85
C LYS A 183 -11.51 -4.85 -15.18
N GLY A 184 -10.89 -4.21 -14.19
CA GLY A 184 -9.71 -3.38 -14.39
C GLY A 184 -8.51 -4.15 -14.95
N ILE A 185 -8.32 -5.41 -14.58
CA ILE A 185 -7.28 -6.27 -15.16
C ILE A 185 -7.60 -6.57 -16.63
N LEU A 186 -8.83 -6.98 -16.94
CA LEU A 186 -9.23 -7.37 -18.31
C LEU A 186 -9.23 -6.19 -19.29
N THR A 187 -9.60 -4.98 -18.82
CA THR A 187 -9.62 -3.77 -19.67
C THR A 187 -8.26 -3.11 -19.85
N ASN A 188 -7.27 -3.39 -18.99
CA ASN A 188 -5.92 -2.81 -19.06
C ASN A 188 -4.85 -3.80 -19.56
N ILE A 189 -5.26 -4.89 -20.19
CA ILE A 189 -4.36 -5.88 -20.85
C ILE A 189 -3.89 -5.36 -22.23
N HIS A 190 -4.37 -4.19 -22.69
CA HIS A 190 -3.97 -3.57 -23.95
C HIS A 190 -2.92 -2.47 -23.76
#